data_56bc1044c12b4283968ed671692b604d
#
_entry.id   56bc1044c12b4283968ed671692b604d
#
_cell.length_a   1.000
_cell.length_b   1.000
_cell.length_c   1.000
_cell.angle_alpha   90.00
_cell.angle_beta   90.00
_cell.angle_gamma   90.00
#
_symmetry.space_group_name_H-M   'P 1'
#
loop_
_entity.id
_entity.type
_entity.pdbx_description
1 polymer ?
#
loop_
_entity_poly.entity_id
_entity_poly.type
_entity_poly.pdbx_seq_one_letter_code
_entity_poly.pdbx_strand_id
1 'polypeptide(L)'
;MKKKVVSVIKYALFLAAGVGMLWLTFRNQDFTQVIQKIENVHIGWLLASVAAAILAHISRAIRWNMLITPLGYKPKLINTFWALCAGYFANLAVPRLGEITRCGMLTKAEQVPFNELFGTVIVERIMDVLMLFLLLLAVATLEFHLIGGFLYDNIAAPLMSKFQNLNLPLVIGVLVVGIIAVFAYFYFSKHSGKSKAILEKINLLLKGVADGIKSIAKMKNKSLFIFHTLFIWVMYFFASYLCFFALDSTSMLDAKAGLFILVIGGLGMSAPVQGGIGAFHFIVSRGLMLYGISETEGIVYATIVHGYQTILVIALGAIGFFVLIATGKRIKANNGL
;
A
#
# COMPACT_ATOMS: atom_id res chain seq x y z
N MET A 1 22.70 16.08 17.19
CA MET A 1 23.38 15.66 15.94
C MET A 1 23.17 14.19 15.61
N LYS A 2 23.44 13.20 16.48
CA LYS A 2 23.31 11.75 16.17
C LYS A 2 21.94 11.33 15.62
N LYS A 3 20.81 11.82 16.15
CA LYS A 3 19.46 11.47 15.65
C LYS A 3 19.17 11.98 14.23
N LYS A 4 19.67 13.16 13.84
CA LYS A 4 19.52 13.68 12.46
C LYS A 4 20.34 12.84 11.46
N VAL A 5 21.57 12.47 11.81
CA VAL A 5 22.44 11.63 10.96
C VAL A 5 21.81 10.24 10.75
N VAL A 6 21.32 9.59 11.81
CA VAL A 6 20.61 8.30 11.69
C VAL A 6 19.36 8.40 10.80
N SER A 7 18.63 9.50 10.88
CA SER A 7 17.46 9.73 10.03
C SER A 7 17.86 9.87 8.55
N VAL A 8 18.90 10.65 8.24
CA VAL A 8 19.41 10.83 6.87
C VAL A 8 19.89 9.49 6.28
N ILE A 9 20.67 8.73 7.06
CA ILE A 9 21.15 7.39 6.63
C ILE A 9 19.98 6.46 6.32
N LYS A 10 18.94 6.44 7.17
CA LYS A 10 17.75 5.63 6.97
C LYS A 10 17.02 5.98 5.67
N TYR A 11 16.83 7.26 5.37
CA TYR A 11 16.20 7.70 4.11
C TYR A 11 17.07 7.41 2.90
N ALA A 12 18.40 7.57 3.00
CA ALA A 12 19.33 7.21 1.95
C ALA A 12 19.31 5.70 1.65
N LEU A 13 19.21 4.85 2.67
CA LEU A 13 19.07 3.40 2.51
C LEU A 13 17.76 3.01 1.82
N PHE A 14 16.64 3.64 2.18
CA PHE A 14 15.35 3.38 1.52
C PHE A 14 15.35 3.85 0.06
N LEU A 15 15.96 5.01 -0.22
CA LEU A 15 16.13 5.49 -1.59
C LEU A 15 17.02 4.53 -2.39
N ALA A 16 18.15 4.12 -1.84
CA ALA A 16 19.07 3.17 -2.48
C ALA A 16 18.37 1.82 -2.74
N ALA A 17 17.55 1.34 -1.81
CA ALA A 17 16.76 0.12 -2.02
C ALA A 17 15.76 0.27 -3.18
N GLY A 18 15.04 1.41 -3.27
CA GLY A 18 14.13 1.70 -4.37
C GLY A 18 14.85 1.79 -5.72
N VAL A 19 15.96 2.52 -5.77
CA VAL A 19 16.81 2.62 -6.98
C VAL A 19 17.40 1.27 -7.35
N GLY A 20 17.85 0.48 -6.37
CA GLY A 20 18.36 -0.87 -6.60
C GLY A 20 17.30 -1.80 -7.19
N MET A 21 16.05 -1.74 -6.71
CA MET A 21 14.94 -2.50 -7.26
C MET A 21 14.59 -2.04 -8.69
N LEU A 22 14.60 -0.73 -8.98
CA LEU A 22 14.45 -0.22 -10.35
C LEU A 22 15.56 -0.77 -11.25
N TRP A 23 16.81 -0.65 -10.82
CA TRP A 23 17.94 -1.16 -11.59
C TRP A 23 17.81 -2.66 -11.87
N LEU A 24 17.46 -3.48 -10.88
CA LEU A 24 17.21 -4.92 -11.05
C LEU A 24 16.08 -5.19 -12.03
N THR A 25 15.04 -4.37 -12.04
CA THR A 25 13.89 -4.52 -12.94
C THR A 25 14.26 -4.16 -14.39
N PHE A 26 15.00 -3.07 -14.58
CA PHE A 26 15.24 -2.51 -15.91
C PHE A 26 16.60 -2.87 -16.54
N ARG A 27 17.57 -3.42 -15.80
CA ARG A 27 18.95 -3.66 -16.25
C ARG A 27 19.08 -4.52 -17.52
N ASN A 28 18.13 -5.42 -17.74
CA ASN A 28 18.13 -6.35 -18.88
C ASN A 28 17.07 -5.97 -19.94
N GLN A 29 16.48 -4.77 -19.84
CA GLN A 29 15.40 -4.32 -20.71
C GLN A 29 15.94 -3.39 -21.80
N ASP A 30 15.41 -3.56 -22.99
CA ASP A 30 15.59 -2.58 -24.09
C ASP A 30 14.63 -1.41 -23.87
N PHE A 31 15.17 -0.28 -23.44
CA PHE A 31 14.40 0.93 -23.18
C PHE A 31 13.65 1.43 -24.43
N THR A 32 14.20 1.21 -25.65
CA THR A 32 13.53 1.59 -26.88
C THR A 32 12.23 0.83 -27.07
N GLN A 33 12.24 -0.48 -26.83
CA GLN A 33 11.04 -1.30 -26.87
C GLN A 33 10.02 -0.91 -25.79
N VAL A 34 10.48 -0.62 -24.58
CA VAL A 34 9.59 -0.18 -23.48
C VAL A 34 8.89 1.12 -23.86
N ILE A 35 9.62 2.12 -24.40
CA ILE A 35 9.05 3.40 -24.79
C ILE A 35 8.06 3.23 -25.94
N GLN A 36 8.42 2.49 -27.00
CA GLN A 36 7.52 2.23 -28.14
C GLN A 36 6.20 1.57 -27.71
N LYS A 37 6.24 0.65 -26.74
CA LYS A 37 5.02 0.02 -26.22
C LYS A 37 4.17 1.01 -25.40
N ILE A 38 4.78 1.95 -24.68
CA ILE A 38 4.08 3.01 -23.94
C ILE A 38 3.39 4.00 -24.91
N GLU A 39 4.01 4.29 -26.07
CA GLU A 39 3.42 5.17 -27.08
C GLU A 39 2.16 4.61 -27.74
N ASN A 40 2.01 3.28 -27.79
CA ASN A 40 0.87 2.58 -28.38
C ASN A 40 -0.26 2.26 -27.38
N VAL A 41 -0.32 2.96 -26.25
CA VAL A 41 -1.33 2.72 -25.20
C VAL A 41 -2.71 3.21 -25.63
N HIS A 42 -3.73 2.41 -25.38
CA HIS A 42 -5.13 2.81 -25.56
C HIS A 42 -5.57 3.81 -24.48
N ILE A 43 -5.42 5.10 -24.77
CA ILE A 43 -5.66 6.24 -23.87
C ILE A 43 -7.04 6.19 -23.20
N GLY A 44 -8.08 5.72 -23.87
CA GLY A 44 -9.44 5.64 -23.33
C GLY A 44 -9.51 4.80 -22.05
N TRP A 45 -8.87 3.64 -22.04
CA TRP A 45 -8.82 2.78 -20.86
C TRP A 45 -7.98 3.38 -19.74
N LEU A 46 -6.89 4.07 -20.07
CA LEU A 46 -6.08 4.79 -19.11
C LEU A 46 -6.88 5.91 -18.43
N LEU A 47 -7.66 6.69 -19.19
CA LEU A 47 -8.54 7.72 -18.63
C LEU A 47 -9.63 7.13 -17.74
N ALA A 48 -10.23 5.99 -18.13
CA ALA A 48 -11.19 5.27 -17.29
C ALA A 48 -10.55 4.80 -15.96
N SER A 49 -9.31 4.32 -16.02
CA SER A 49 -8.51 3.95 -14.84
C SER A 49 -8.24 5.14 -13.91
N VAL A 50 -7.86 6.30 -14.49
CA VAL A 50 -7.69 7.57 -13.74
C VAL A 50 -9.00 8.00 -13.09
N ALA A 51 -10.14 7.91 -13.79
CA ALA A 51 -11.45 8.23 -13.22
C ALA A 51 -11.78 7.33 -12.02
N ALA A 52 -11.53 6.02 -12.11
CA ALA A 52 -11.70 5.10 -10.99
C ALA A 52 -10.81 5.49 -9.80
N ALA A 53 -9.55 5.85 -10.03
CA ALA A 53 -8.64 6.30 -8.98
C ALA A 53 -9.13 7.59 -8.29
N ILE A 54 -9.64 8.56 -9.05
CA ILE A 54 -10.22 9.80 -8.50
C ILE A 54 -11.46 9.50 -7.65
N LEU A 55 -12.36 8.61 -8.12
CA LEU A 55 -13.53 8.18 -7.36
C LEU A 55 -13.15 7.49 -6.04
N ALA A 56 -12.09 6.68 -6.06
CA ALA A 56 -11.54 6.11 -4.83
C ALA A 56 -11.06 7.19 -3.87
N HIS A 57 -10.36 8.22 -4.34
CA HIS A 57 -9.86 9.31 -3.48
C HIS A 57 -11.01 10.17 -2.91
N ILE A 58 -12.07 10.45 -3.68
CA ILE A 58 -13.27 11.13 -3.19
C ILE A 58 -13.95 10.30 -2.10
N SER A 59 -14.15 8.99 -2.36
CA SER A 59 -14.75 8.09 -1.39
C SER A 59 -13.91 7.98 -0.10
N ARG A 60 -12.58 8.00 -0.20
CA ARG A 60 -11.69 8.07 0.96
C ARG A 60 -11.88 9.35 1.77
N ALA A 61 -12.04 10.49 1.12
CA ALA A 61 -12.30 11.75 1.82
C ALA A 61 -13.63 11.73 2.56
N ILE A 62 -14.69 11.18 1.94
CA ILE A 62 -15.99 10.98 2.58
C ILE A 62 -15.85 10.05 3.79
N ARG A 63 -15.22 8.89 3.61
CA ARG A 63 -14.98 7.93 4.69
C ARG A 63 -14.20 8.54 5.86
N TRP A 64 -13.20 9.35 5.57
CA TRP A 64 -12.44 10.03 6.61
C TRP A 64 -13.29 11.06 7.37
N ASN A 65 -14.15 11.83 6.70
CA ASN A 65 -15.11 12.72 7.36
C ASN A 65 -16.08 11.96 8.28
N MET A 66 -16.47 10.73 7.91
CA MET A 66 -17.31 9.89 8.76
C MET A 66 -16.62 9.48 10.06
N LEU A 67 -15.28 9.37 10.07
CA LEU A 67 -14.49 9.12 11.28
C LEU A 67 -14.30 10.38 12.13
N ILE A 68 -14.27 11.56 11.51
CA ILE A 68 -14.07 12.85 12.18
C ILE A 68 -15.38 13.37 12.82
N THR A 69 -16.51 13.16 12.15
CA THR A 69 -17.82 13.68 12.59
C THR A 69 -18.21 13.26 14.02
N PRO A 70 -17.99 12.01 14.48
CA PRO A 70 -18.29 11.60 15.84
C PRO A 70 -17.47 12.30 16.93
N LEU A 71 -16.37 12.94 16.56
CA LEU A 71 -15.52 13.75 17.46
C LEU A 71 -16.08 15.17 17.66
N GLY A 72 -17.20 15.50 17.02
CA GLY A 72 -17.86 16.83 17.12
C GLY A 72 -17.45 17.82 16.02
N TYR A 73 -16.61 17.43 15.06
CA TYR A 73 -16.14 18.28 13.97
C TYR A 73 -16.82 17.92 12.65
N LYS A 74 -17.04 18.94 11.80
CA LYS A 74 -17.68 18.77 10.47
C LYS A 74 -16.82 19.44 9.39
N PRO A 75 -15.63 18.90 9.05
CA PRO A 75 -14.78 19.49 8.05
C PRO A 75 -15.44 19.45 6.67
N LYS A 76 -15.17 20.49 5.86
CA LYS A 76 -15.65 20.56 4.48
C LYS A 76 -15.01 19.43 3.67
N LEU A 77 -15.83 18.65 2.93
CA LEU A 77 -15.36 17.53 2.13
C LEU A 77 -14.22 17.91 1.18
N ILE A 78 -14.31 19.09 0.57
CA ILE A 78 -13.27 19.59 -0.36
C ILE A 78 -11.92 19.78 0.34
N ASN A 79 -11.91 20.31 1.58
CA ASN A 79 -10.68 20.48 2.34
C ASN A 79 -10.10 19.13 2.80
N THR A 80 -10.96 18.18 3.16
CA THR A 80 -10.54 16.81 3.49
C THR A 80 -9.96 16.10 2.27
N PHE A 81 -10.57 16.26 1.09
CA PHE A 81 -10.07 15.73 -0.17
C PHE A 81 -8.67 16.29 -0.50
N TRP A 82 -8.51 17.60 -0.44
CA TRP A 82 -7.21 18.23 -0.69
C TRP A 82 -6.15 17.87 0.35
N ALA A 83 -6.54 17.71 1.62
CA ALA A 83 -5.62 17.25 2.68
C ALA A 83 -5.12 15.83 2.40
N LEU A 84 -6.00 14.97 1.93
CA LEU A 84 -5.68 13.59 1.54
C LEU A 84 -4.71 13.56 0.35
N CYS A 85 -4.98 14.35 -0.69
CA CYS A 85 -4.10 14.47 -1.86
C CYS A 85 -2.72 15.05 -1.49
N ALA A 86 -2.67 16.09 -0.66
CA ALA A 86 -1.42 16.65 -0.14
C ALA A 86 -0.62 15.62 0.69
N GLY A 87 -1.32 14.75 1.42
CA GLY A 87 -0.70 13.62 2.13
C GLY A 87 -0.05 12.63 1.17
N TYR A 88 -0.72 12.23 0.10
CA TYR A 88 -0.13 11.34 -0.91
C TYR A 88 1.10 11.94 -1.58
N PHE A 89 1.03 13.24 -1.92
CA PHE A 89 2.17 13.98 -2.46
C PHE A 89 3.38 13.97 -1.50
N ALA A 90 3.14 14.18 -0.21
CA ALA A 90 4.20 14.12 0.80
C ALA A 90 4.85 12.72 0.92
N ASN A 91 4.10 11.64 0.68
CA ASN A 91 4.62 10.27 0.69
C ASN A 91 5.55 9.96 -0.49
N LEU A 92 5.47 10.71 -1.60
CA LEU A 92 6.44 10.59 -2.70
C LEU A 92 7.82 11.10 -2.29
N ALA A 93 7.87 12.15 -1.45
CA ALA A 93 9.13 12.70 -0.98
C ALA A 93 9.72 11.88 0.20
N VAL A 94 8.87 11.54 1.17
CA VAL A 94 9.31 10.83 2.39
C VAL A 94 8.26 9.78 2.78
N PRO A 95 8.63 8.50 2.85
CA PRO A 95 7.72 7.43 3.23
C PRO A 95 7.05 7.72 4.58
N ARG A 96 5.72 7.54 4.65
CA ARG A 96 4.89 7.71 5.85
C ARG A 96 4.76 9.16 6.36
N LEU A 97 5.28 10.16 5.63
CA LEU A 97 5.09 11.57 5.99
C LEU A 97 3.65 12.04 5.70
N GLY A 98 2.97 11.39 4.77
CA GLY A 98 1.63 11.76 4.31
C GLY A 98 0.57 11.77 5.40
N GLU A 99 0.61 10.83 6.34
CA GLU A 99 -0.32 10.77 7.47
C GLU A 99 -0.19 12.00 8.36
N ILE A 100 1.03 12.44 8.63
CA ILE A 100 1.31 13.65 9.41
C ILE A 100 0.91 14.90 8.61
N THR A 101 1.26 14.94 7.31
CA THR A 101 0.97 16.07 6.44
C THR A 101 -0.52 16.31 6.31
N ARG A 102 -1.32 15.27 5.99
CA ARG A 102 -2.77 15.44 5.82
C ARG A 102 -3.47 15.90 7.10
N CYS A 103 -3.06 15.38 8.27
CA CYS A 103 -3.57 15.84 9.56
C CYS A 103 -3.20 17.31 9.81
N GLY A 104 -1.93 17.68 9.64
CA GLY A 104 -1.47 19.03 9.86
C GLY A 104 -2.11 20.07 8.92
N MET A 105 -2.34 19.71 7.65
CA MET A 105 -3.01 20.56 6.68
C MET A 105 -4.49 20.74 7.02
N LEU A 106 -5.20 19.68 7.40
CA LEU A 106 -6.61 19.74 7.78
C LEU A 106 -6.81 20.50 9.10
N THR A 107 -5.90 20.31 10.09
CA THR A 107 -5.89 21.13 11.32
C THR A 107 -5.85 22.63 11.01
N LYS A 108 -4.98 23.04 10.07
CA LYS A 108 -4.87 24.46 9.70
C LYS A 108 -6.09 24.97 8.94
N ALA A 109 -6.73 24.13 8.13
CA ALA A 109 -7.86 24.53 7.29
C ALA A 109 -9.22 24.44 7.98
N GLU A 110 -9.39 23.57 9.00
CA GLU A 110 -10.69 23.27 9.61
C GLU A 110 -10.67 23.39 11.14
N GLN A 111 -9.53 23.79 11.72
CA GLN A 111 -9.34 23.97 13.17
C GLN A 111 -9.62 22.70 14.00
N VAL A 112 -9.54 21.51 13.38
CA VAL A 112 -9.65 20.23 14.09
C VAL A 112 -8.31 19.88 14.75
N PRO A 113 -8.26 19.50 16.03
CA PRO A 113 -7.01 19.18 16.72
C PRO A 113 -6.25 18.03 16.03
N PHE A 114 -4.94 18.20 15.88
CA PHE A 114 -4.08 17.25 15.18
C PHE A 114 -4.17 15.83 15.76
N ASN A 115 -4.17 15.70 17.09
CA ASN A 115 -4.18 14.40 17.76
C ASN A 115 -5.47 13.60 17.48
N GLU A 116 -6.60 14.29 17.38
CA GLU A 116 -7.89 13.70 17.06
C GLU A 116 -7.91 13.21 15.60
N LEU A 117 -7.45 14.04 14.67
CA LEU A 117 -7.29 13.63 13.26
C LEU A 117 -6.35 12.42 13.13
N PHE A 118 -5.23 12.45 13.83
CA PHE A 118 -4.25 11.36 13.77
C PHE A 118 -4.84 10.04 14.30
N GLY A 119 -5.66 10.10 15.35
CA GLY A 119 -6.42 8.95 15.85
C GLY A 119 -7.34 8.36 14.78
N THR A 120 -8.07 9.20 14.02
CA THR A 120 -8.94 8.70 12.93
C THR A 120 -8.15 8.08 11.79
N VAL A 121 -6.94 8.58 11.52
CA VAL A 121 -6.02 7.99 10.52
C VAL A 121 -5.60 6.58 10.91
N ILE A 122 -5.32 6.34 12.19
CA ILE A 122 -4.98 4.99 12.67
C ILE A 122 -6.14 4.02 12.43
N VAL A 123 -7.38 4.43 12.74
CA VAL A 123 -8.57 3.60 12.48
C VAL A 123 -8.71 3.31 10.98
N GLU A 124 -8.52 4.31 10.13
CA GLU A 124 -8.54 4.14 8.67
C GLU A 124 -7.51 3.10 8.22
N ARG A 125 -6.26 3.16 8.72
CA ARG A 125 -5.21 2.21 8.39
C ARG A 125 -5.54 0.78 8.84
N ILE A 126 -6.12 0.62 10.02
CA ILE A 126 -6.57 -0.70 10.49
C ILE A 126 -7.57 -1.30 9.51
N MET A 127 -8.55 -0.51 9.05
CA MET A 127 -9.54 -0.97 8.08
C MET A 127 -8.92 -1.33 6.72
N ASP A 128 -7.96 -0.51 6.25
CA ASP A 128 -7.26 -0.78 5.00
C ASP A 128 -6.42 -2.09 5.09
N VAL A 129 -5.77 -2.35 6.23
CA VAL A 129 -5.04 -3.61 6.48
C VAL A 129 -5.98 -4.81 6.54
N LEU A 130 -7.14 -4.69 7.21
CA LEU A 130 -8.15 -5.75 7.25
C LEU A 130 -8.68 -6.07 5.85
N MET A 131 -8.97 -5.05 5.04
CA MET A 131 -9.41 -5.25 3.66
C MET A 131 -8.33 -5.91 2.80
N LEU A 132 -7.08 -5.47 2.91
CA LEU A 132 -5.97 -6.10 2.19
C LEU A 132 -5.81 -7.58 2.58
N PHE A 133 -5.96 -7.90 3.86
CA PHE A 133 -5.92 -9.28 4.35
C PHE A 133 -7.06 -10.13 3.79
N LEU A 134 -8.29 -9.60 3.76
CA LEU A 134 -9.45 -10.29 3.16
C LEU A 134 -9.25 -10.52 1.66
N LEU A 135 -8.72 -9.54 0.93
CA LEU A 135 -8.40 -9.68 -0.49
C LEU A 135 -7.27 -10.68 -0.73
N LEU A 136 -6.25 -10.71 0.14
CA LEU A 136 -5.19 -11.71 0.08
C LEU A 136 -5.75 -13.13 0.26
N LEU A 137 -6.67 -13.35 1.21
CA LEU A 137 -7.36 -14.62 1.38
C LEU A 137 -8.22 -14.98 0.16
N ALA A 138 -8.94 -14.00 -0.40
CA ALA A 138 -9.71 -14.21 -1.62
C ALA A 138 -8.81 -14.64 -2.81
N VAL A 139 -7.70 -13.94 -3.03
CA VAL A 139 -6.71 -14.29 -4.05
C VAL A 139 -6.11 -15.66 -3.79
N ALA A 140 -5.73 -15.96 -2.56
CA ALA A 140 -5.16 -17.27 -2.22
C ALA A 140 -6.13 -18.43 -2.51
N THR A 141 -7.44 -18.21 -2.37
CA THR A 141 -8.47 -19.23 -2.70
C THR A 141 -8.77 -19.28 -4.19
N LEU A 142 -8.88 -18.14 -4.88
CA LEU A 142 -9.22 -18.07 -6.29
C LEU A 142 -8.08 -18.54 -7.20
N GLU A 143 -6.84 -18.27 -6.82
CA GLU A 143 -5.62 -18.55 -7.57
C GLU A 143 -4.77 -19.66 -6.89
N PHE A 144 -5.43 -20.52 -6.11
CA PHE A 144 -4.75 -21.58 -5.35
C PHE A 144 -3.84 -22.45 -6.22
N HIS A 145 -4.31 -22.87 -7.40
CA HIS A 145 -3.54 -23.71 -8.32
C HIS A 145 -2.34 -22.96 -8.93
N LEU A 146 -2.53 -21.69 -9.31
CA LEU A 146 -1.47 -20.86 -9.89
C LEU A 146 -0.36 -20.61 -8.86
N ILE A 147 -0.75 -20.15 -7.68
CA ILE A 147 0.18 -19.86 -6.58
C ILE A 147 0.84 -21.14 -6.06
N GLY A 148 0.05 -22.19 -5.89
CA GLY A 148 0.53 -23.51 -5.44
C GLY A 148 1.53 -24.12 -6.41
N GLY A 149 1.24 -24.08 -7.72
CA GLY A 149 2.15 -24.52 -8.77
C GLY A 149 3.46 -23.73 -8.75
N PHE A 150 3.37 -22.41 -8.71
CA PHE A 150 4.56 -21.54 -8.64
C PHE A 150 5.42 -21.81 -7.40
N LEU A 151 4.81 -21.97 -6.23
CA LEU A 151 5.52 -22.28 -4.99
C LEU A 151 6.14 -23.67 -5.05
N TYR A 152 5.44 -24.64 -5.64
CA TYR A 152 5.96 -25.98 -5.83
C TYR A 152 7.19 -25.96 -6.75
N ASP A 153 7.06 -25.39 -7.95
CA ASP A 153 8.11 -25.42 -8.98
C ASP A 153 9.34 -24.59 -8.60
N ASN A 154 9.15 -23.45 -7.96
CA ASN A 154 10.25 -22.51 -7.66
C ASN A 154 10.83 -22.64 -6.25
N ILE A 155 10.11 -23.25 -5.32
CA ILE A 155 10.55 -23.36 -3.92
C ILE A 155 10.59 -24.83 -3.48
N ALA A 156 9.46 -25.55 -3.55
CA ALA A 156 9.38 -26.88 -3.00
C ALA A 156 10.20 -27.90 -3.79
N ALA A 157 10.06 -27.95 -5.11
CA ALA A 157 10.80 -28.90 -5.94
C ALA A 157 12.33 -28.68 -5.90
N PRO A 158 12.89 -27.44 -6.03
CA PRO A 158 14.32 -27.20 -5.86
C PRO A 158 14.84 -27.50 -4.45
N LEU A 159 14.02 -27.25 -3.42
CA LEU A 159 14.35 -27.65 -2.05
C LEU A 159 14.35 -29.19 -1.94
N MET A 160 13.29 -29.85 -2.39
CA MET A 160 13.19 -31.33 -2.33
C MET A 160 14.32 -32.00 -3.09
N SER A 161 14.71 -31.50 -4.27
CA SER A 161 15.85 -32.03 -5.02
C SER A 161 17.19 -31.92 -4.28
N LYS A 162 17.39 -30.82 -3.54
CA LYS A 162 18.56 -30.65 -2.66
C LYS A 162 18.50 -31.59 -1.44
N PHE A 163 17.30 -31.90 -0.97
CA PHE A 163 17.09 -32.78 0.19
C PHE A 163 17.08 -34.25 -0.16
N GLN A 164 16.89 -34.65 -1.45
CA GLN A 164 16.92 -36.06 -1.89
C GLN A 164 18.26 -36.75 -1.58
N ASN A 165 19.35 -36.00 -1.49
CA ASN A 165 20.69 -36.48 -1.14
C ASN A 165 21.06 -36.27 0.35
N LEU A 166 20.15 -35.73 1.17
CA LEU A 166 20.38 -35.54 2.59
C LEU A 166 19.80 -36.68 3.41
N ASN A 167 20.59 -37.14 4.37
CA ASN A 167 20.19 -38.18 5.32
C ASN A 167 18.92 -37.69 6.08
N LEU A 168 17.74 -38.22 5.73
CA LEU A 168 16.45 -37.80 6.28
C LEU A 168 16.44 -37.73 7.82
N PRO A 169 17.07 -38.69 8.57
CA PRO A 169 17.26 -38.56 10.02
C PRO A 169 18.01 -37.32 10.48
N LEU A 170 19.00 -36.89 9.71
CA LEU A 170 19.79 -35.67 10.03
C LEU A 170 18.97 -34.39 9.84
N VAL A 171 18.15 -34.33 8.79
CA VAL A 171 17.23 -33.21 8.53
C VAL A 171 16.16 -33.12 9.63
N ILE A 172 15.56 -34.25 9.99
CA ILE A 172 14.57 -34.31 11.08
C ILE A 172 15.24 -33.91 12.40
N GLY A 173 16.46 -34.37 12.66
CA GLY A 173 17.23 -33.99 13.85
C GLY A 173 17.47 -32.49 13.92
N VAL A 174 17.89 -31.85 12.83
CA VAL A 174 18.10 -30.40 12.75
C VAL A 174 16.79 -29.60 12.92
N LEU A 175 15.69 -30.07 12.32
CA LEU A 175 14.37 -29.47 12.49
C LEU A 175 13.88 -29.57 13.94
N VAL A 176 14.01 -30.76 14.56
CA VAL A 176 13.64 -30.97 15.97
C VAL A 176 14.51 -30.10 16.91
N VAL A 177 15.82 -30.05 16.67
CA VAL A 177 16.73 -29.17 17.44
C VAL A 177 16.36 -27.69 17.20
N GLY A 178 16.04 -27.29 15.95
CA GLY A 178 15.57 -25.94 15.63
C GLY A 178 14.27 -25.59 16.36
N ILE A 179 13.28 -26.48 16.34
CA ILE A 179 12.02 -26.30 17.08
C ILE A 179 12.28 -26.22 18.59
N ILE A 180 13.10 -27.10 19.14
CA ILE A 180 13.48 -27.07 20.57
C ILE A 180 14.22 -25.78 20.90
N ALA A 181 15.14 -25.32 20.05
CA ALA A 181 15.85 -24.04 20.25
C ALA A 181 14.92 -22.84 20.22
N VAL A 182 13.92 -22.82 19.31
CA VAL A 182 12.88 -21.78 19.25
C VAL A 182 12.00 -21.83 20.52
N PHE A 183 11.54 -23.02 20.93
CA PHE A 183 10.79 -23.18 22.19
C PHE A 183 11.63 -22.81 23.42
N ALA A 184 12.88 -23.22 23.48
CA ALA A 184 13.82 -22.85 24.54
C ALA A 184 14.06 -21.35 24.55
N TYR A 185 14.28 -20.72 23.35
CA TYR A 185 14.39 -19.27 23.21
C TYR A 185 13.16 -18.55 23.77
N PHE A 186 11.93 -18.97 23.39
CA PHE A 186 10.70 -18.39 23.93
C PHE A 186 10.53 -18.67 25.44
N TYR A 187 10.89 -19.84 25.91
CA TYR A 187 10.83 -20.21 27.33
C TYR A 187 11.81 -19.37 28.17
N PHE A 188 13.07 -19.26 27.75
CA PHE A 188 14.08 -18.47 28.43
C PHE A 188 13.92 -16.96 28.22
N SER A 189 13.40 -16.52 27.06
CA SER A 189 13.13 -15.10 26.81
C SER A 189 11.90 -14.59 27.56
N LYS A 190 11.03 -15.49 28.06
CA LYS A 190 9.91 -15.11 28.93
C LYS A 190 10.39 -14.40 30.21
N HIS A 191 11.66 -14.60 30.60
CA HIS A 191 12.32 -13.92 31.70
C HIS A 191 13.20 -12.73 31.27
N SER A 192 13.39 -12.48 29.96
CA SER A 192 14.15 -11.35 29.46
C SER A 192 13.19 -10.24 28.97
N GLY A 193 13.44 -8.99 29.38
CA GLY A 193 12.58 -7.84 29.06
C GLY A 193 12.33 -7.58 27.56
N LYS A 194 13.07 -8.23 26.66
CA LYS A 194 12.90 -8.10 25.18
C LYS A 194 11.66 -8.83 24.66
N SER A 195 11.32 -9.99 25.20
CA SER A 195 10.11 -10.72 24.78
C SER A 195 8.83 -10.04 25.30
N LYS A 196 8.87 -9.46 26.51
CA LYS A 196 7.78 -8.61 27.01
C LYS A 196 7.50 -7.44 26.05
N ALA A 197 8.54 -6.75 25.57
CA ALA A 197 8.38 -5.62 24.66
C ALA A 197 7.77 -6.03 23.29
N ILE A 198 8.06 -7.23 22.78
CA ILE A 198 7.44 -7.74 21.53
C ILE A 198 5.98 -8.13 21.78
N LEU A 199 5.69 -8.85 22.87
CA LEU A 199 4.32 -9.21 23.26
C LEU A 199 3.47 -7.98 23.54
N GLU A 200 4.01 -6.98 24.21
CA GLU A 200 3.35 -5.69 24.45
C GLU A 200 3.04 -4.96 23.14
N LYS A 201 3.96 -4.95 22.16
CA LYS A 201 3.70 -4.39 20.83
C LYS A 201 2.61 -5.14 20.09
N ILE A 202 2.61 -6.47 20.12
CA ILE A 202 1.56 -7.30 19.51
C ILE A 202 0.21 -7.03 20.20
N ASN A 203 0.16 -7.02 21.52
CA ASN A 203 -1.05 -6.72 22.28
C ASN A 203 -1.56 -5.30 22.01
N LEU A 204 -0.69 -4.30 21.89
CA LEU A 204 -1.05 -2.93 21.53
C LEU A 204 -1.64 -2.88 20.12
N LEU A 205 -1.09 -3.61 19.15
CA LEU A 205 -1.63 -3.72 17.80
C LEU A 205 -3.02 -4.39 17.81
N LEU A 206 -3.16 -5.54 18.48
CA LEU A 206 -4.44 -6.26 18.59
C LEU A 206 -5.50 -5.41 19.30
N LYS A 207 -5.12 -4.72 20.38
CA LYS A 207 -6.01 -3.78 21.07
C LYS A 207 -6.40 -2.62 20.18
N GLY A 208 -5.46 -2.03 19.43
CA GLY A 208 -5.75 -0.98 18.46
C GLY A 208 -6.74 -1.42 17.37
N VAL A 209 -6.59 -2.65 16.84
CA VAL A 209 -7.55 -3.25 15.90
C VAL A 209 -8.92 -3.41 16.56
N ALA A 210 -8.97 -3.97 17.76
CA ALA A 210 -10.24 -4.17 18.49
C ALA A 210 -10.94 -2.84 18.80
N ASP A 211 -10.20 -1.82 19.21
CA ASP A 211 -10.74 -0.49 19.50
C ASP A 211 -11.22 0.22 18.22
N GLY A 212 -10.51 0.03 17.09
CA GLY A 212 -10.93 0.49 15.77
C GLY A 212 -12.26 -0.14 15.35
N ILE A 213 -12.41 -1.45 15.47
CA ILE A 213 -13.66 -2.17 15.18
C ILE A 213 -14.80 -1.70 16.08
N LYS A 214 -14.53 -1.55 17.39
CA LYS A 214 -15.52 -1.04 18.35
C LYS A 214 -15.96 0.40 18.03
N SER A 215 -15.03 1.26 17.59
CA SER A 215 -15.34 2.63 17.16
C SER A 215 -16.33 2.63 15.99
N ILE A 216 -16.09 1.79 14.98
CA ILE A 216 -16.98 1.64 13.83
C ILE A 216 -18.34 1.07 14.25
N ALA A 217 -18.38 0.09 15.16
CA ALA A 217 -19.61 -0.47 15.67
C ALA A 217 -20.52 0.57 16.38
N LYS A 218 -19.94 1.63 16.93
CA LYS A 218 -20.64 2.74 17.60
C LYS A 218 -21.07 3.87 16.65
N MET A 219 -20.66 3.86 15.38
CA MET A 219 -21.04 4.90 14.41
C MET A 219 -22.52 4.82 14.06
N LYS A 220 -23.18 5.98 13.89
CA LYS A 220 -24.58 6.07 13.44
C LYS A 220 -24.75 5.46 12.04
N ASN A 221 -23.85 5.76 11.11
CA ASN A 221 -23.96 5.38 9.69
C ASN A 221 -22.93 4.30 9.30
N LYS A 222 -22.84 3.21 10.07
CA LYS A 222 -21.88 2.12 9.82
C LYS A 222 -22.05 1.45 8.46
N SER A 223 -23.28 1.31 7.97
CA SER A 223 -23.53 0.74 6.64
C SER A 223 -22.90 1.59 5.52
N LEU A 224 -23.02 2.92 5.62
CA LEU A 224 -22.40 3.84 4.67
C LEU A 224 -20.88 3.82 4.78
N PHE A 225 -20.32 3.67 5.97
CA PHE A 225 -18.88 3.50 6.18
C PHE A 225 -18.35 2.21 5.52
N ILE A 226 -19.08 1.09 5.69
CA ILE A 226 -18.73 -0.19 5.04
C ILE A 226 -18.86 -0.04 3.52
N PHE A 227 -19.94 0.59 3.03
CA PHE A 227 -20.12 0.86 1.61
C PHE A 227 -18.92 1.62 1.02
N HIS A 228 -18.51 2.75 1.64
CA HIS A 228 -17.34 3.50 1.16
C HIS A 228 -16.05 2.70 1.27
N THR A 229 -15.91 1.85 2.29
CA THR A 229 -14.74 0.96 2.41
C THR A 229 -14.69 -0.02 1.24
N LEU A 230 -15.77 -0.72 0.93
CA LEU A 230 -15.85 -1.64 -0.21
C LEU A 230 -15.69 -0.91 -1.55
N PHE A 231 -16.38 0.23 -1.70
CA PHE A 231 -16.32 1.04 -2.92
C PHE A 231 -14.89 1.51 -3.23
N ILE A 232 -14.12 1.92 -2.23
CA ILE A 232 -12.70 2.31 -2.41
C ILE A 232 -11.91 1.14 -3.02
N TRP A 233 -12.05 -0.07 -2.48
CA TRP A 233 -11.30 -1.23 -2.96
C TRP A 233 -11.76 -1.72 -4.33
N VAL A 234 -13.08 -1.61 -4.62
CA VAL A 234 -13.63 -1.85 -5.96
C VAL A 234 -13.07 -0.84 -6.96
N MET A 235 -12.98 0.44 -6.59
CA MET A 235 -12.37 1.46 -7.46
C MET A 235 -10.86 1.25 -7.63
N TYR A 236 -10.14 0.81 -6.61
CA TYR A 236 -8.73 0.42 -6.76
C TYR A 236 -8.56 -0.79 -7.68
N PHE A 237 -9.47 -1.77 -7.59
CA PHE A 237 -9.51 -2.88 -8.54
C PHE A 237 -9.69 -2.37 -9.97
N PHE A 238 -10.69 -1.54 -10.24
CA PHE A 238 -10.89 -0.98 -11.57
C PHE A 238 -9.74 -0.08 -12.02
N ALA A 239 -9.15 0.70 -11.13
CA ALA A 239 -7.98 1.52 -11.46
C ALA A 239 -6.76 0.70 -11.93
N SER A 240 -6.62 -0.54 -11.46
CA SER A 240 -5.58 -1.47 -11.91
C SER A 240 -6.06 -2.31 -13.11
N TYR A 241 -7.24 -2.90 -13.02
CA TYR A 241 -7.80 -3.83 -14.01
C TYR A 241 -8.06 -3.18 -15.39
N LEU A 242 -8.59 -1.96 -15.42
CA LEU A 242 -8.82 -1.26 -16.68
C LEU A 242 -7.53 -0.97 -17.47
N CYS A 243 -6.39 -0.88 -16.77
CA CYS A 243 -5.09 -0.77 -17.41
C CYS A 243 -4.68 -2.02 -18.19
N PHE A 244 -5.28 -3.21 -17.92
CA PHE A 244 -5.03 -4.37 -18.76
C PHE A 244 -5.46 -4.14 -20.19
N PHE A 245 -6.60 -3.47 -20.38
CA PHE A 245 -7.15 -3.16 -21.71
C PHE A 245 -6.45 -1.98 -22.38
N ALA A 246 -5.58 -1.29 -21.65
CA ALA A 246 -4.76 -0.24 -22.24
C ALA A 246 -3.58 -0.78 -23.06
N LEU A 247 -3.24 -2.05 -22.90
CA LEU A 247 -2.15 -2.75 -23.61
C LEU A 247 -2.68 -4.04 -24.22
N ASP A 248 -2.39 -4.28 -25.50
CA ASP A 248 -2.82 -5.49 -26.21
C ASP A 248 -2.31 -6.77 -25.52
N SER A 249 -1.07 -6.74 -25.03
CA SER A 249 -0.42 -7.87 -24.36
C SER A 249 -1.08 -8.33 -23.06
N THR A 250 -1.81 -7.44 -22.38
CA THR A 250 -2.49 -7.75 -21.11
C THR A 250 -4.00 -7.79 -21.24
N SER A 251 -4.56 -7.42 -22.41
CA SER A 251 -6.01 -7.28 -22.64
C SER A 251 -6.80 -8.58 -22.45
N MET A 252 -6.13 -9.75 -22.59
CA MET A 252 -6.73 -11.06 -22.41
C MET A 252 -6.86 -11.48 -20.92
N LEU A 253 -6.25 -10.74 -20.00
CA LEU A 253 -6.25 -11.10 -18.59
C LEU A 253 -7.61 -10.86 -17.94
N ASP A 254 -8.04 -11.81 -17.15
CA ASP A 254 -9.35 -11.81 -16.50
C ASP A 254 -9.37 -11.01 -15.18
N ALA A 255 -10.54 -10.95 -14.55
CA ALA A 255 -10.74 -10.27 -13.28
C ALA A 255 -9.97 -10.91 -12.12
N LYS A 256 -9.66 -12.22 -12.17
CA LYS A 256 -8.87 -12.88 -11.13
C LYS A 256 -7.42 -12.42 -11.17
N ALA A 257 -6.83 -12.33 -12.38
CA ALA A 257 -5.53 -11.73 -12.58
C ALA A 257 -5.51 -10.27 -12.10
N GLY A 258 -6.58 -9.50 -12.40
CA GLY A 258 -6.72 -8.12 -11.92
C GLY A 258 -6.73 -8.00 -10.39
N LEU A 259 -7.43 -8.92 -9.71
CA LEU A 259 -7.48 -8.96 -8.25
C LEU A 259 -6.11 -9.36 -7.66
N PHE A 260 -5.44 -10.32 -8.27
CA PHE A 260 -4.10 -10.73 -7.89
C PHE A 260 -3.11 -9.55 -8.01
N ILE A 261 -3.12 -8.84 -9.13
CA ILE A 261 -2.24 -7.69 -9.38
C ILE A 261 -2.56 -6.53 -8.42
N LEU A 262 -3.84 -6.27 -8.08
CA LEU A 262 -4.20 -5.30 -7.05
C LEU A 262 -3.54 -5.64 -5.71
N VAL A 263 -3.62 -6.90 -5.27
CA VAL A 263 -3.09 -7.33 -3.96
C VAL A 263 -1.57 -7.25 -3.93
N ILE A 264 -0.87 -7.83 -4.91
CA ILE A 264 0.60 -7.80 -4.93
C ILE A 264 1.15 -6.40 -5.19
N GLY A 265 0.46 -5.60 -6.02
CA GLY A 265 0.78 -4.20 -6.23
C GLY A 265 0.63 -3.38 -4.94
N GLY A 266 -0.45 -3.63 -4.17
CA GLY A 266 -0.66 -3.04 -2.85
C GLY A 266 0.46 -3.40 -1.86
N LEU A 267 0.94 -4.64 -1.87
CA LEU A 267 2.12 -5.06 -1.09
C LEU A 267 3.39 -4.32 -1.56
N GLY A 268 3.60 -4.19 -2.88
CA GLY A 268 4.70 -3.43 -3.46
C GLY A 268 4.70 -1.95 -3.05
N MET A 269 3.51 -1.33 -3.06
CA MET A 269 3.32 0.06 -2.60
C MET A 269 3.52 0.22 -1.09
N SER A 270 3.35 -0.84 -0.31
CA SER A 270 3.58 -0.86 1.15
C SER A 270 5.06 -0.98 1.52
N ALA A 271 5.92 -1.31 0.57
CA ALA A 271 7.36 -1.38 0.78
C ALA A 271 7.91 -0.04 1.31
N PRO A 272 8.92 -0.05 2.18
CA PRO A 272 9.45 1.17 2.78
C PRO A 272 10.37 1.94 1.82
N VAL A 273 9.91 2.16 0.59
CA VAL A 273 10.58 2.94 -0.46
C VAL A 273 9.72 4.13 -0.86
N GLN A 274 10.34 5.20 -1.38
CA GLN A 274 9.63 6.42 -1.78
C GLN A 274 8.60 6.10 -2.88
N GLY A 275 7.32 6.36 -2.58
CA GLY A 275 6.23 6.17 -3.52
C GLY A 275 6.07 4.75 -4.08
N GLY A 276 6.69 3.71 -3.49
CA GLY A 276 6.69 2.35 -4.03
C GLY A 276 7.60 2.14 -5.25
N ILE A 277 8.44 3.15 -5.60
CA ILE A 277 9.32 3.12 -6.77
C ILE A 277 10.23 1.89 -6.72
N GLY A 278 10.30 1.15 -7.80
CA GLY A 278 11.06 -0.09 -7.93
C GLY A 278 10.34 -1.30 -7.37
N ALA A 279 9.86 -1.27 -6.13
CA ALA A 279 9.18 -2.39 -5.50
C ALA A 279 7.86 -2.76 -6.22
N PHE A 280 7.05 -1.76 -6.57
CA PHE A 280 5.84 -1.96 -7.36
C PHE A 280 6.16 -2.58 -8.72
N HIS A 281 7.12 -1.99 -9.46
CA HIS A 281 7.51 -2.46 -10.79
C HIS A 281 7.99 -3.91 -10.75
N PHE A 282 8.87 -4.23 -9.79
CA PHE A 282 9.42 -5.57 -9.62
C PHE A 282 8.36 -6.62 -9.30
N ILE A 283 7.50 -6.35 -8.30
CA ILE A 283 6.50 -7.31 -7.85
C ILE A 283 5.40 -7.50 -8.90
N VAL A 284 4.92 -6.42 -9.52
CA VAL A 284 3.85 -6.49 -10.51
C VAL A 284 4.32 -7.16 -11.80
N SER A 285 5.51 -6.84 -12.31
CA SER A 285 6.04 -7.52 -13.51
C SER A 285 6.21 -9.02 -13.28
N ARG A 286 6.76 -9.42 -12.14
CA ARG A 286 6.89 -10.85 -11.78
C ARG A 286 5.54 -11.53 -11.57
N GLY A 287 4.58 -10.82 -10.99
CA GLY A 287 3.23 -11.34 -10.85
C GLY A 287 2.54 -11.60 -12.19
N LEU A 288 2.71 -10.73 -13.17
CA LEU A 288 2.15 -10.90 -14.51
C LEU A 288 2.79 -12.07 -15.27
N MET A 289 4.06 -12.38 -15.00
CA MET A 289 4.71 -13.56 -15.60
C MET A 289 4.01 -14.87 -15.22
N LEU A 290 3.35 -14.95 -14.07
CA LEU A 290 2.58 -16.13 -13.66
C LEU A 290 1.38 -16.38 -14.59
N TYR A 291 0.91 -15.35 -15.27
CA TYR A 291 -0.18 -15.40 -16.26
C TYR A 291 0.33 -15.49 -17.71
N GLY A 292 1.62 -15.80 -17.91
CA GLY A 292 2.22 -15.97 -19.24
C GLY A 292 2.59 -14.65 -19.94
N ILE A 293 2.51 -13.50 -19.24
CA ILE A 293 2.96 -12.21 -19.79
C ILE A 293 4.48 -12.14 -19.72
N SER A 294 5.13 -11.69 -20.79
CA SER A 294 6.59 -11.53 -20.79
C SER A 294 7.05 -10.51 -19.75
N GLU A 295 8.28 -10.65 -19.26
CA GLU A 295 8.85 -9.72 -18.28
C GLU A 295 8.80 -8.26 -18.77
N THR A 296 9.16 -8.03 -20.04
CA THR A 296 9.13 -6.69 -20.65
C THR A 296 7.73 -6.10 -20.64
N GLU A 297 6.71 -6.86 -21.01
CA GLU A 297 5.32 -6.38 -21.00
C GLU A 297 4.78 -6.15 -19.60
N GLY A 298 5.16 -7.01 -18.66
CA GLY A 298 4.86 -6.80 -17.24
C GLY A 298 5.48 -5.51 -16.70
N ILE A 299 6.70 -5.17 -17.12
CA ILE A 299 7.38 -3.91 -16.77
C ILE A 299 6.68 -2.72 -17.41
N VAL A 300 6.28 -2.82 -18.69
CA VAL A 300 5.52 -1.77 -19.40
C VAL A 300 4.21 -1.50 -18.64
N TYR A 301 3.43 -2.52 -18.34
CA TYR A 301 2.20 -2.39 -17.57
C TYR A 301 2.44 -1.72 -16.20
N ALA A 302 3.41 -2.20 -15.43
CA ALA A 302 3.73 -1.64 -14.12
C ALA A 302 4.18 -0.17 -14.21
N THR A 303 4.94 0.19 -15.26
CA THR A 303 5.39 1.56 -15.52
C THR A 303 4.23 2.48 -15.85
N ILE A 304 3.27 2.03 -16.67
CA ILE A 304 2.09 2.81 -17.01
C ILE A 304 1.22 3.03 -15.78
N VAL A 305 0.89 1.96 -15.04
CA VAL A 305 0.02 2.05 -13.84
C VAL A 305 0.66 2.94 -12.78
N HIS A 306 1.91 2.71 -12.44
CA HIS A 306 2.61 3.50 -11.44
C HIS A 306 2.87 4.94 -11.92
N GLY A 307 3.17 5.12 -13.21
CA GLY A 307 3.43 6.42 -13.82
C GLY A 307 2.22 7.33 -13.76
N TYR A 308 1.05 6.89 -14.25
CA TYR A 308 -0.15 7.73 -14.22
C TYR A 308 -0.61 8.03 -12.79
N GLN A 309 -0.53 7.05 -11.87
CA GLN A 309 -0.85 7.26 -10.46
C GLN A 309 0.07 8.30 -9.83
N THR A 310 1.36 8.23 -10.12
CA THR A 310 2.34 9.21 -9.64
C THR A 310 2.05 10.61 -10.18
N ILE A 311 1.78 10.74 -11.48
CA ILE A 311 1.40 12.02 -12.11
C ILE A 311 0.12 12.58 -11.47
N LEU A 312 -0.90 11.74 -11.28
CA LEU A 312 -2.15 12.13 -10.62
C LEU A 312 -1.93 12.63 -9.20
N VAL A 313 -1.12 11.92 -8.42
CA VAL A 313 -0.77 12.29 -7.04
C VAL A 313 0.02 13.60 -7.00
N ILE A 314 0.97 13.82 -7.93
CA ILE A 314 1.71 15.08 -8.04
C ILE A 314 0.76 16.22 -8.37
N ALA A 315 -0.08 16.07 -9.39
CA ALA A 315 -1.00 17.10 -9.83
C ALA A 315 -2.01 17.49 -8.73
N LEU A 316 -2.79 16.50 -8.24
CA LEU A 316 -3.80 16.74 -7.21
C LEU A 316 -3.18 17.16 -5.88
N GLY A 317 -2.05 16.56 -5.51
CA GLY A 317 -1.39 16.86 -4.25
C GLY A 317 -0.76 18.24 -4.22
N ALA A 318 -0.12 18.69 -5.31
CA ALA A 318 0.39 20.06 -5.42
C ALA A 318 -0.75 21.09 -5.34
N ILE A 319 -1.84 20.89 -6.11
CA ILE A 319 -3.04 21.74 -6.02
C ILE A 319 -3.56 21.77 -4.58
N GLY A 320 -3.75 20.60 -3.96
CA GLY A 320 -4.26 20.48 -2.59
C GLY A 320 -3.39 21.19 -1.56
N PHE A 321 -2.07 21.13 -1.71
CA PHE A 321 -1.13 21.81 -0.85
C PHE A 321 -1.32 23.35 -0.91
N PHE A 322 -1.39 23.93 -2.11
CA PHE A 322 -1.59 25.36 -2.28
C PHE A 322 -2.98 25.84 -1.82
N VAL A 323 -4.05 25.09 -2.15
CA VAL A 323 -5.43 25.40 -1.75
C VAL A 323 -5.54 25.47 -0.22
N LEU A 324 -4.99 24.49 0.49
CA LEU A 324 -5.10 24.43 1.95
C LEU A 324 -4.23 25.48 2.66
N ILE A 325 -3.08 25.85 2.11
CA ILE A 325 -2.30 26.99 2.65
C ILE A 325 -3.10 28.28 2.51
N ALA A 326 -3.72 28.52 1.36
CA ALA A 326 -4.54 29.71 1.13
C ALA A 326 -5.77 29.75 2.07
N THR A 327 -6.44 28.61 2.26
CA THR A 327 -7.57 28.48 3.18
C THR A 327 -7.17 28.77 4.63
N GLY A 328 -6.05 28.20 5.09
CA GLY A 328 -5.55 28.42 6.45
C GLY A 328 -5.16 29.89 6.71
N LYS A 329 -4.60 30.60 5.72
CA LYS A 329 -4.30 32.03 5.83
C LYS A 329 -5.56 32.86 5.96
N ARG A 330 -6.62 32.58 5.20
CA ARG A 330 -7.93 33.27 5.28
C ARG A 330 -8.56 33.14 6.66
N ILE A 331 -8.52 31.94 7.25
CA ILE A 331 -9.08 31.72 8.58
C ILE A 331 -8.33 32.48 9.65
N LYS A 332 -6.99 32.55 9.59
CA LYS A 332 -6.18 33.37 10.52
C LYS A 332 -6.51 34.86 10.40
N ALA A 333 -6.58 35.37 9.17
CA ALA A 333 -6.92 36.76 8.92
C ALA A 333 -8.33 37.13 9.45
N ASN A 334 -9.31 36.25 9.31
CA ASN A 334 -10.68 36.49 9.83
C ASN A 334 -10.78 36.38 11.36
N ASN A 335 -9.87 35.64 12.01
CA ASN A 335 -9.85 35.50 13.48
C ASN A 335 -8.92 36.51 14.18
N GLY A 336 -8.34 37.47 13.43
CA GLY A 336 -7.48 38.52 13.99
C GLY A 336 -6.13 38.03 14.50
N LEU A 337 -5.64 36.89 13.97
CA LEU A 337 -4.37 36.26 14.34
C LEU A 337 -3.32 36.40 13.24
#